data_be90de6c705e1429ff7fc0956fb1a1e3
#
_entry.id   be90de6c705e1429ff7fc0956fb1a1e3
#
_cell.length_a   1.000
_cell.length_b   1.000
_cell.length_c   1.000
_cell.angle_alpha   90.00
_cell.angle_beta   90.00
_cell.angle_gamma   90.00
#
_symmetry.space_group_name_H-M   'P 1'
#
loop_
_entity.id
_entity.type
_entity.pdbx_description
1 polymer ?
#
loop_
_entity_poly.entity_id
_entity_poly.type
_entity_poly.pdbx_seq_one_letter_code
_entity_poly.pdbx_strand_id
1 'polypeptide(L)'
;DVYKRQLPDWTGGLQSDLSFKDFTLSFLFSYSIGGKIYNGDKVSLMSQGPTGTGWSVDMLDRWTPENPYTDVPRLTTSPKSSWTNSSNRFLVDRSYLRLKNITFSYNLPKSLLNTLTLKDASIFFQAENMLTLAKQQGLDPEQTFGGSTYYRYPAMKTISFGINVKL
;
A
#
# COMPACT_ATOMS: atom_id res chain seq x y z
N ASP A 1 15.50 0.16 -21.12
CA ASP A 1 15.56 -1.17 -20.51
C ASP A 1 14.56 -1.23 -19.35
N VAL A 2 13.36 -1.75 -19.65
CA VAL A 2 12.21 -1.81 -18.71
C VAL A 2 12.47 -2.78 -17.54
N TYR A 3 13.45 -3.66 -17.68
CA TYR A 3 13.71 -4.75 -16.74
C TYR A 3 14.77 -4.46 -15.68
N LYS A 4 15.26 -3.22 -15.59
CA LYS A 4 16.28 -2.86 -14.61
C LYS A 4 15.70 -2.85 -13.20
N ARG A 5 16.23 -3.76 -12.32
CA ARG A 5 15.99 -3.79 -10.86
C ARG A 5 14.52 -3.78 -10.43
N GLN A 6 13.78 -4.78 -10.84
CA GLN A 6 12.41 -4.98 -10.34
C GLN A 6 12.39 -5.46 -8.88
N LEU A 7 13.37 -6.25 -8.50
CA LEU A 7 13.46 -6.75 -7.13
C LEU A 7 13.96 -5.65 -6.19
N PRO A 8 13.43 -5.58 -4.97
CA PRO A 8 13.96 -4.69 -3.96
C PRO A 8 15.38 -5.11 -3.54
N ASP A 9 16.18 -4.14 -3.11
CA ASP A 9 17.52 -4.40 -2.57
C ASP A 9 17.43 -5.00 -1.16
N TRP A 10 16.42 -4.57 -0.38
CA TRP A 10 16.18 -5.02 0.99
C TRP A 10 14.70 -5.20 1.25
N THR A 11 14.35 -6.31 1.91
CA THR A 11 13.01 -6.56 2.45
C THR A 11 13.11 -7.13 3.84
N GLY A 12 12.14 -6.79 4.69
CA GLY A 12 12.12 -7.33 6.03
C GLY A 12 10.91 -6.86 6.83
N GLY A 13 10.92 -7.25 8.10
CA GLY A 13 9.92 -6.84 9.06
C GLY A 13 10.55 -6.60 10.43
N LEU A 14 9.87 -5.78 11.22
CA LEU A 14 10.18 -5.53 12.62
C LEU A 14 8.92 -5.80 13.43
N GLN A 15 9.01 -6.79 14.31
CA GLN A 15 7.96 -7.09 15.28
C GLN A 15 8.46 -6.80 16.68
N SER A 16 7.58 -6.28 17.54
CA SER A 16 7.85 -6.10 18.95
C SER A 16 6.59 -6.31 19.76
N ASP A 17 6.76 -6.92 20.94
CA ASP A 17 5.73 -7.13 21.95
C ASP A 17 6.21 -6.49 23.25
N LEU A 18 5.50 -5.48 23.70
CA LEU A 18 5.80 -4.71 24.90
C LEU A 18 4.73 -4.97 25.94
N SER A 19 5.13 -5.51 27.09
CA SER A 19 4.19 -5.79 28.20
C SER A 19 4.54 -4.93 29.41
N PHE A 20 3.53 -4.30 29.96
CA PHE A 20 3.66 -3.54 31.21
C PHE A 20 2.43 -3.79 32.09
N LYS A 21 2.63 -4.47 33.22
CA LYS A 21 1.54 -4.93 34.12
C LYS A 21 0.53 -5.78 33.31
N ASP A 22 -0.71 -5.32 33.28
CA ASP A 22 -1.83 -6.01 32.61
C ASP A 22 -2.01 -5.58 31.15
N PHE A 23 -1.16 -4.68 30.65
CA PHE A 23 -1.22 -4.17 29.28
C PHE A 23 -0.17 -4.83 28.39
N THR A 24 -0.56 -5.14 27.16
CA THR A 24 0.37 -5.60 26.11
C THR A 24 0.11 -4.80 24.84
N LEU A 25 1.18 -4.31 24.25
CA LEU A 25 1.20 -3.64 22.98
C LEU A 25 2.09 -4.44 22.01
N SER A 26 1.50 -4.95 20.94
CA SER A 26 2.21 -5.65 19.87
C SER A 26 2.12 -4.84 18.59
N PHE A 27 3.20 -4.77 17.84
CA PHE A 27 3.17 -4.17 16.51
C PHE A 27 4.10 -4.89 15.53
N LEU A 28 3.69 -4.86 14.27
CA LEU A 28 4.44 -5.44 13.16
C LEU A 28 4.55 -4.40 12.04
N PHE A 29 5.79 -4.06 11.71
CA PHE A 29 6.12 -3.33 10.49
C PHE A 29 6.66 -4.26 9.42
N SER A 30 6.32 -3.99 8.16
CA SER A 30 7.00 -4.54 6.98
C SER A 30 7.61 -3.41 6.17
N TYR A 31 8.75 -3.67 5.55
CA TYR A 31 9.41 -2.70 4.69
C TYR A 31 10.01 -3.36 3.45
N SER A 32 10.13 -2.55 2.42
CA SER A 32 10.88 -2.87 1.20
C SER A 32 11.61 -1.62 0.75
N ILE A 33 12.87 -1.75 0.40
CA ILE A 33 13.72 -0.64 -0.04
C ILE A 33 14.31 -0.99 -1.40
N GLY A 34 14.25 -0.03 -2.32
CA GLY A 34 14.73 -0.21 -3.69
C GLY A 34 13.75 -0.98 -4.56
N GLY A 35 14.22 -1.29 -5.76
CA GLY A 35 13.41 -1.91 -6.79
C GLY A 35 12.44 -0.94 -7.46
N LYS A 36 11.93 -1.36 -8.61
CA LYS A 36 10.95 -0.61 -9.38
C LYS A 36 9.80 -1.51 -9.78
N ILE A 37 8.61 -0.92 -9.87
CA ILE A 37 7.41 -1.58 -10.35
C ILE A 37 6.88 -0.86 -11.58
N TYR A 38 6.41 -1.61 -12.56
CA TYR A 38 5.78 -1.06 -13.75
C TYR A 38 4.31 -0.73 -13.45
N ASN A 39 3.96 0.55 -13.56
CA ASN A 39 2.60 1.02 -13.30
C ASN A 39 1.73 0.85 -14.53
N GLY A 40 1.16 -0.35 -14.72
CA GLY A 40 0.27 -0.66 -15.83
C GLY A 40 -1.04 0.12 -15.81
N ASP A 41 -1.53 0.48 -14.62
CA ASP A 41 -2.72 1.32 -14.46
C ASP A 41 -2.48 2.73 -15.00
N LYS A 42 -1.31 3.31 -14.68
CA LYS A 42 -0.93 4.61 -15.23
C LYS A 42 -0.77 4.57 -16.75
N VAL A 43 -0.23 3.49 -17.31
CA VAL A 43 -0.18 3.30 -18.77
C VAL A 43 -1.58 3.39 -19.37
N SER A 44 -2.54 2.66 -18.81
CA SER A 44 -3.92 2.64 -19.29
C SER A 44 -4.58 4.00 -19.16
N LEU A 45 -4.41 4.68 -18.04
CA LEU A 45 -5.00 5.99 -17.75
C LEU A 45 -4.33 7.15 -18.52
N MET A 46 -3.09 6.95 -18.99
CA MET A 46 -2.36 7.92 -19.82
C MET A 46 -2.43 7.59 -21.30
N SER A 47 -3.06 6.47 -21.67
CA SER A 47 -3.28 6.12 -23.07
C SER A 47 -4.46 6.91 -23.64
N GLN A 48 -4.33 7.32 -24.90
CA GLN A 48 -5.42 7.91 -25.63
C GLN A 48 -6.33 6.79 -26.15
N GLY A 49 -7.21 6.32 -25.27
CA GLY A 49 -8.20 5.30 -25.59
C GLY A 49 -9.39 5.81 -26.41
N PRO A 50 -10.35 4.95 -26.73
CA PRO A 50 -11.57 5.35 -27.43
C PRO A 50 -12.37 6.38 -26.63
N THR A 51 -13.24 7.09 -27.29
CA THR A 51 -14.15 8.07 -26.68
C THR A 51 -14.93 7.44 -25.52
N GLY A 52 -14.97 8.12 -24.37
CA GLY A 52 -15.65 7.64 -23.16
C GLY A 52 -14.76 6.91 -22.16
N THR A 53 -13.48 6.70 -22.43
CA THR A 53 -12.52 6.21 -21.43
C THR A 53 -12.12 7.33 -20.47
N GLY A 54 -12.03 6.98 -19.16
CA GLY A 54 -11.46 7.89 -18.16
C GLY A 54 -9.94 8.04 -18.32
N TRP A 55 -9.45 9.26 -18.13
CA TRP A 55 -8.02 9.57 -18.17
C TRP A 55 -7.53 10.04 -16.81
N SER A 56 -6.22 9.88 -16.55
CA SER A 56 -5.57 10.52 -15.42
C SER A 56 -5.65 12.04 -15.53
N VAL A 57 -5.76 12.71 -14.38
CA VAL A 57 -5.63 14.17 -14.30
C VAL A 57 -4.26 14.66 -14.81
N ASP A 58 -3.23 13.81 -14.77
CA ASP A 58 -1.91 14.11 -15.34
C ASP A 58 -1.97 14.43 -16.85
N MET A 59 -3.03 13.98 -17.55
CA MET A 59 -3.25 14.32 -18.95
C MET A 59 -3.59 15.79 -19.18
N LEU A 60 -3.94 16.54 -18.13
CA LEU A 60 -4.13 17.98 -18.21
C LEU A 60 -2.80 18.71 -18.44
N ASP A 61 -1.70 18.14 -17.95
CA ASP A 61 -0.34 18.67 -18.17
C ASP A 61 0.27 18.28 -19.52
N ARG A 62 -0.55 17.88 -20.49
CA ARG A 62 -0.11 17.49 -21.83
C ARG A 62 0.57 18.63 -22.56
N TRP A 63 1.42 18.25 -23.51
CA TRP A 63 2.05 19.21 -24.39
C TRP A 63 1.02 20.02 -25.19
N THR A 64 1.13 21.34 -25.09
CA THR A 64 0.43 22.34 -25.91
C THR A 64 1.44 23.43 -26.29
N PRO A 65 1.14 24.31 -27.25
CA PRO A 65 2.02 25.45 -27.53
C PRO A 65 2.28 26.34 -26.31
N GLU A 66 1.31 26.40 -25.38
CA GLU A 66 1.39 27.18 -24.13
C GLU A 66 2.12 26.41 -23.02
N ASN A 67 2.19 25.06 -23.10
CA ASN A 67 2.90 24.18 -22.18
C ASN A 67 3.90 23.28 -22.92
N PRO A 68 4.99 23.84 -23.47
CA PRO A 68 5.94 23.06 -24.29
C PRO A 68 6.93 22.23 -23.45
N TYR A 69 7.05 22.47 -22.15
CA TYR A 69 8.01 21.82 -21.24
C TYR A 69 7.32 20.77 -20.37
N THR A 70 6.76 19.73 -21.00
CA THR A 70 6.10 18.63 -20.29
C THR A 70 6.53 17.29 -20.87
N ASP A 71 6.56 16.28 -20.00
CA ASP A 71 6.80 14.88 -20.39
C ASP A 71 5.53 14.18 -20.92
N VAL A 72 4.36 14.84 -20.83
CA VAL A 72 3.10 14.27 -21.28
C VAL A 72 2.87 14.61 -22.75
N PRO A 73 2.74 13.60 -23.64
CA PRO A 73 2.55 13.84 -25.06
C PRO A 73 1.27 14.60 -25.38
N ARG A 74 1.27 15.29 -26.51
CA ARG A 74 0.06 15.96 -27.04
C ARG A 74 -1.05 14.97 -27.36
N LEU A 75 -2.30 15.40 -27.26
CA LEU A 75 -3.44 14.64 -27.77
C LEU A 75 -3.46 14.65 -29.30
N THR A 76 -3.78 13.52 -29.90
CA THR A 76 -3.96 13.39 -31.36
C THR A 76 -5.15 12.50 -31.66
N THR A 77 -5.76 12.69 -32.82
CA THR A 77 -6.85 11.85 -33.33
C THR A 77 -6.38 10.47 -33.76
N SER A 78 -5.08 10.31 -33.98
CA SER A 78 -4.43 9.04 -34.35
C SER A 78 -3.27 8.80 -33.39
N PRO A 79 -3.56 8.29 -32.18
CA PRO A 79 -2.53 8.06 -31.17
C PRO A 79 -1.54 7.00 -31.66
N LYS A 80 -0.26 7.33 -31.58
CA LYS A 80 0.79 6.36 -31.90
C LYS A 80 0.93 5.38 -30.75
N SER A 81 0.96 4.09 -31.04
CA SER A 81 1.17 3.03 -30.05
C SER A 81 2.47 3.21 -29.25
N SER A 82 3.46 3.91 -29.81
CA SER A 82 4.74 4.23 -29.14
C SER A 82 4.58 5.02 -27.82
N TRP A 83 3.46 5.69 -27.59
CA TRP A 83 3.22 6.45 -26.37
C TRP A 83 2.85 5.57 -25.17
N THR A 84 2.30 4.39 -25.44
CA THR A 84 1.92 3.38 -24.46
C THR A 84 2.86 2.18 -24.45
N ASN A 85 3.91 2.21 -25.29
CA ASN A 85 4.90 1.15 -25.27
C ASN A 85 5.60 1.06 -23.92
N SER A 86 5.98 -0.15 -23.56
CA SER A 86 6.75 -0.42 -22.36
C SER A 86 8.01 0.44 -22.32
N SER A 87 8.08 1.35 -21.38
CA SER A 87 9.18 2.29 -21.22
C SER A 87 9.48 2.56 -19.75
N ASN A 88 10.62 3.13 -19.46
CA ASN A 88 11.01 3.52 -18.11
C ASN A 88 10.15 4.67 -17.53
N ARG A 89 9.37 5.37 -18.36
CA ARG A 89 8.43 6.42 -17.96
C ARG A 89 7.41 5.96 -16.92
N PHE A 90 6.99 4.69 -17.00
CA PHE A 90 5.99 4.10 -16.14
C PHE A 90 6.60 3.24 -15.02
N LEU A 91 7.93 3.26 -14.89
CA LEU A 91 8.61 2.63 -13.77
C LEU A 91 8.59 3.55 -12.56
N VAL A 92 8.00 3.09 -11.48
CA VAL A 92 7.91 3.81 -10.21
C VAL A 92 8.70 3.10 -9.13
N ASP A 93 9.17 3.85 -8.14
CA ASP A 93 9.87 3.32 -6.97
C ASP A 93 8.87 2.52 -6.12
N ARG A 94 9.24 1.29 -5.73
CA ARG A 94 8.38 0.41 -4.93
C ARG A 94 8.71 0.40 -3.43
N SER A 95 9.61 1.28 -3.00
CA SER A 95 9.98 1.36 -1.59
C SER A 95 8.81 1.76 -0.72
N TYR A 96 8.63 1.04 0.38
CA TYR A 96 7.59 1.33 1.36
C TYR A 96 7.98 0.92 2.79
N LEU A 97 7.29 1.52 3.74
CA LEU A 97 7.19 1.10 5.13
C LEU A 97 5.71 1.02 5.51
N ARG A 98 5.28 -0.12 6.03
CA ARG A 98 3.88 -0.35 6.41
C ARG A 98 3.77 -0.85 7.85
N LEU A 99 2.89 -0.21 8.62
CA LEU A 99 2.39 -0.77 9.88
C LEU A 99 1.31 -1.79 9.54
N LYS A 100 1.71 -3.08 9.54
CA LYS A 100 0.86 -4.22 9.19
C LYS A 100 -0.20 -4.48 10.24
N ASN A 101 0.23 -4.46 11.48
CA ASN A 101 -0.62 -4.77 12.61
C ASN A 101 -0.16 -3.95 13.82
N ILE A 102 -1.13 -3.49 14.59
CA ILE A 102 -0.95 -3.00 15.95
C ILE A 102 -2.06 -3.58 16.80
N THR A 103 -1.71 -4.23 17.89
CA THR A 103 -2.65 -4.82 18.83
C THR A 103 -2.36 -4.29 20.22
N PHE A 104 -3.38 -3.76 20.85
CA PHE A 104 -3.33 -3.36 22.25
C PHE A 104 -4.30 -4.25 23.04
N SER A 105 -3.80 -4.93 24.05
CA SER A 105 -4.60 -5.81 24.91
C SER A 105 -4.46 -5.46 26.39
N TYR A 106 -5.53 -5.68 27.12
CA TYR A 106 -5.63 -5.49 28.56
C TYR A 106 -6.18 -6.74 29.20
N ASN A 107 -5.40 -7.34 30.10
CA ASN A 107 -5.81 -8.49 30.90
C ASN A 107 -6.61 -7.99 32.10
N LEU A 108 -7.78 -8.57 32.32
CA LEU A 108 -8.63 -8.18 33.44
C LEU A 108 -8.00 -8.59 34.79
N PRO A 109 -8.08 -7.74 35.82
CA PRO A 109 -7.50 -8.02 37.09
C PRO A 109 -8.24 -9.19 37.83
N LYS A 110 -7.49 -9.95 38.63
CA LYS A 110 -8.00 -11.13 39.33
C LYS A 110 -9.24 -10.85 40.18
N SER A 111 -9.39 -9.66 40.73
CA SER A 111 -10.57 -9.27 41.51
C SER A 111 -11.85 -9.33 40.70
N LEU A 112 -11.82 -8.86 39.43
CA LEU A 112 -12.95 -8.94 38.50
C LEU A 112 -13.20 -10.38 38.04
N LEU A 113 -12.12 -11.11 37.72
CA LEU A 113 -12.21 -12.50 37.25
C LEU A 113 -12.89 -13.40 38.31
N ASN A 114 -12.53 -13.26 39.58
CA ASN A 114 -13.12 -14.00 40.66
C ASN A 114 -14.63 -13.71 40.84
N THR A 115 -15.03 -12.45 40.69
CA THR A 115 -16.43 -12.05 40.74
C THR A 115 -17.26 -12.66 39.60
N LEU A 116 -16.66 -12.81 38.44
CA LEU A 116 -17.28 -13.34 37.22
C LEU A 116 -17.10 -14.86 37.07
N THR A 117 -16.44 -15.54 38.05
CA THR A 117 -16.13 -16.98 38.01
C THR A 117 -15.35 -17.38 36.75
N LEU A 118 -14.45 -16.51 36.29
CA LEU A 118 -13.61 -16.72 35.10
C LEU A 118 -12.17 -17.04 35.51
N LYS A 119 -11.51 -17.91 34.76
CA LYS A 119 -10.09 -18.21 34.98
C LYS A 119 -9.18 -17.13 34.38
N ASP A 120 -9.59 -16.59 33.23
CA ASP A 120 -8.87 -15.54 32.57
C ASP A 120 -9.79 -14.75 31.60
N ALA A 121 -9.54 -13.46 31.44
CA ALA A 121 -10.22 -12.66 30.43
C ALA A 121 -9.35 -11.47 30.01
N SER A 122 -9.37 -11.18 28.72
CA SER A 122 -8.69 -10.02 28.16
C SER A 122 -9.55 -9.32 27.10
N ILE A 123 -9.38 -8.02 27.01
CA ILE A 123 -9.98 -7.18 25.98
C ILE A 123 -8.86 -6.76 25.05
N PHE A 124 -9.11 -6.79 23.73
CA PHE A 124 -8.13 -6.30 22.78
C PHE A 124 -8.73 -5.37 21.73
N PHE A 125 -7.89 -4.47 21.28
CA PHE A 125 -8.09 -3.63 20.11
C PHE A 125 -6.99 -3.96 19.12
N GLN A 126 -7.36 -4.22 17.87
CA GLN A 126 -6.43 -4.51 16.80
C GLN A 126 -6.71 -3.59 15.60
N ALA A 127 -5.65 -3.10 15.00
CA ALA A 127 -5.76 -2.33 13.78
C ALA A 127 -4.73 -2.80 12.75
N GLU A 128 -5.16 -2.98 11.51
CA GLU A 128 -4.35 -3.52 10.42
C GLU A 128 -4.22 -2.50 9.29
N ASN A 129 -3.03 -2.48 8.68
CA ASN A 129 -2.71 -1.65 7.51
C ASN A 129 -2.99 -0.14 7.71
N MET A 130 -2.87 0.36 8.94
CA MET A 130 -3.25 1.73 9.29
C MET A 130 -2.37 2.78 8.66
N LEU A 131 -1.08 2.49 8.51
CA LEU A 131 -0.10 3.42 7.95
C LEU A 131 0.70 2.73 6.85
N THR A 132 0.76 3.38 5.71
CA THR A 132 1.67 3.00 4.61
C THR A 132 2.39 4.26 4.15
N LEU A 133 3.70 4.26 4.27
CA LEU A 133 4.58 5.29 3.72
C LEU A 133 5.19 4.72 2.45
N ALA A 134 4.88 5.30 1.31
CA ALA A 134 5.41 4.91 0.01
C ALA A 134 5.68 6.15 -0.83
N LYS A 135 6.69 6.09 -1.68
CA LYS A 135 7.01 7.20 -2.60
C LYS A 135 5.90 7.40 -3.64
N GLN A 136 5.32 6.30 -4.10
CA GLN A 136 4.26 6.34 -5.09
C GLN A 136 2.89 6.29 -4.40
N GLN A 137 2.07 7.30 -4.65
CA GLN A 137 0.68 7.33 -4.20
C GLN A 137 -0.24 6.63 -5.22
N GLY A 138 -1.37 6.09 -4.74
CA GLY A 138 -2.38 5.43 -5.58
C GLY A 138 -2.07 3.99 -5.97
N LEU A 139 -0.92 3.47 -5.58
CA LEU A 139 -0.53 2.07 -5.74
C LEU A 139 -0.26 1.43 -4.39
N ASP A 140 -0.66 0.17 -4.24
CA ASP A 140 -0.17 -0.62 -3.12
C ASP A 140 1.19 -1.25 -3.49
N PRO A 141 2.29 -0.76 -2.92
CA PRO A 141 3.63 -1.21 -3.29
C PRO A 141 3.91 -2.67 -2.91
N GLU A 142 3.07 -3.28 -2.06
CA GLU A 142 3.22 -4.64 -1.58
C GLU A 142 2.53 -5.68 -2.47
N GLN A 143 1.61 -5.27 -3.32
CA GLN A 143 0.75 -6.20 -4.07
C GLN A 143 1.43 -7.04 -5.15
N THR A 144 2.62 -6.68 -5.63
CA THR A 144 3.22 -7.41 -6.73
C THR A 144 4.71 -7.63 -6.59
N PHE A 145 5.10 -8.89 -6.43
CA PHE A 145 6.45 -9.35 -6.78
C PHE A 145 6.64 -9.52 -8.29
N GLY A 146 5.55 -9.55 -9.06
CA GLY A 146 5.56 -9.78 -10.51
C GLY A 146 5.92 -8.58 -11.38
N GLY A 147 6.33 -7.48 -10.79
CA GLY A 147 6.92 -6.34 -11.53
C GLY A 147 5.93 -5.40 -12.22
N SER A 148 4.63 -5.68 -12.25
CA SER A 148 3.61 -4.77 -12.83
C SER A 148 2.31 -4.81 -12.05
N THR A 149 1.57 -3.70 -12.07
CA THR A 149 0.27 -3.56 -11.42
C THR A 149 -0.84 -3.45 -12.46
N TYR A 150 -1.98 -4.05 -12.17
CA TYR A 150 -3.20 -3.91 -12.97
C TYR A 150 -4.42 -3.95 -12.06
N TYR A 151 -5.13 -2.82 -11.92
CA TYR A 151 -6.46 -2.66 -11.29
C TYR A 151 -6.70 -3.52 -10.03
N ARG A 152 -5.73 -3.57 -9.12
CA ARG A 152 -5.85 -4.32 -7.87
C ARG A 152 -6.28 -3.39 -6.74
N TYR A 153 -7.19 -3.87 -5.91
CA TYR A 153 -7.55 -3.16 -4.68
C TYR A 153 -6.37 -3.14 -3.71
N PRO A 154 -6.06 -1.99 -3.09
CA PRO A 154 -5.07 -1.92 -2.02
C PRO A 154 -5.55 -2.69 -0.79
N ALA A 155 -4.60 -3.07 0.07
CA ALA A 155 -4.91 -3.68 1.36
C ALA A 155 -5.81 -2.74 2.18
N MET A 156 -6.93 -3.26 2.66
CA MET A 156 -7.89 -2.48 3.45
C MET A 156 -7.33 -2.20 4.84
N LYS A 157 -7.70 -1.05 5.38
CA LYS A 157 -7.54 -0.73 6.80
C LYS A 157 -8.66 -1.42 7.57
N THR A 158 -8.28 -2.22 8.57
CA THR A 158 -9.23 -2.97 9.39
C THR A 158 -9.05 -2.58 10.84
N ILE A 159 -10.16 -2.38 11.56
CA ILE A 159 -10.18 -2.17 13.00
C ILE A 159 -11.08 -3.22 13.61
N SER A 160 -10.57 -3.91 14.62
CA SER A 160 -11.26 -4.99 15.32
C SER A 160 -11.19 -4.78 16.82
N PHE A 161 -12.27 -5.14 17.50
CA PHE A 161 -12.36 -5.22 18.95
C PHE A 161 -12.78 -6.64 19.33
N GLY A 162 -12.22 -7.16 20.38
CA GLY A 162 -12.59 -8.48 20.85
C GLY A 162 -12.35 -8.68 22.32
N ILE A 163 -12.96 -9.74 22.84
CA ILE A 163 -12.82 -10.20 24.22
C ILE A 163 -12.46 -11.68 24.15
N ASN A 164 -11.39 -12.05 24.84
CA ASN A 164 -11.02 -13.44 25.07
C ASN A 164 -11.45 -13.82 26.48
N VAL A 165 -12.12 -14.94 26.65
CA VAL A 165 -12.60 -15.42 27.94
C VAL A 165 -12.24 -16.89 28.07
N LYS A 166 -11.71 -17.25 29.25
CA LYS A 166 -11.43 -18.65 29.65
C LYS A 166 -12.22 -18.98 30.90
N LEU A 167 -13.07 -20.00 30.79
CA LEU A 167 -13.89 -20.57 31.89
C LEU A 167 -13.10 -21.57 32.75
#